data_f7a2f5ac73cc3581cfd9fde8609a8704
#
_entry.id   f7a2f5ac73cc3581cfd9fde8609a8704
#
_cell.length_a   1.000
_cell.length_b   1.000
_cell.length_c   1.000
_cell.angle_alpha   90.00
_cell.angle_beta   90.00
_cell.angle_gamma   90.00
#
_symmetry.space_group_name_H-M   'P 1'
#
loop_
_entity.id
_entity.type
_entity.pdbx_description
1 polymer ?
#
loop_
_entity_poly.entity_id
_entity_poly.type
_entity_poly.pdbx_seq_one_letter_code
_entity_poly.pdbx_strand_id
1 'polypeptide(L)'
;MNSNDIIDVADLDCIYLSYDEPQKEEFWLKVKHMVPWAKRVDNVKGSDAAHKAAGEASDTERFILIDGENMPEESFFNIQLDFTDKDEKFRQAQFRWKAINNINGLRYGNGGMSSWTKEYVANMKTHEHQKDGDVSRIADFCMGGDDNLYWAMWDCFSTTYPNHTPFQAWRAGFREGVKMSLDRGARPTVDQFKETVSSRNLDNLTIWHNIGADVENGMWAIYGARLGTYMTMLTEWDHANVQWFDNYITLWEEHAHRDPETEATAIGEVLYDKLDLPMCIHTPEQSKFFKRHYGADKYNRGPLVTEMEVIRQIQGW
;
A
#
# COMPACT_ATOMS: atom_id res chain seq x y z
N MET A 1 -7.92 37.38 1.91
CA MET A 1 -7.35 36.05 1.69
C MET A 1 -5.85 36.22 1.79
N ASN A 2 -5.20 35.56 2.73
CA ASN A 2 -3.73 35.56 2.79
C ASN A 2 -3.24 34.74 1.61
N SER A 3 -2.28 35.25 0.85
CA SER A 3 -1.67 34.57 -0.32
C SER A 3 -1.01 33.22 0.01
N ASN A 4 -0.97 32.85 1.28
CA ASN A 4 -0.38 31.61 1.79
C ASN A 4 -1.39 30.48 2.03
N ASP A 5 -2.69 30.71 1.76
CA ASP A 5 -3.73 29.71 2.05
C ASP A 5 -3.91 28.69 0.90
N ILE A 6 -3.48 29.04 -0.32
CA ILE A 6 -3.50 28.17 -1.48
C ILE A 6 -2.06 27.94 -1.93
N ILE A 7 -1.66 26.69 -2.03
CA ILE A 7 -0.31 26.27 -2.41
C ILE A 7 -0.40 25.41 -3.66
N ASP A 8 0.27 25.84 -4.74
CA ASP A 8 0.45 25.01 -5.92
C ASP A 8 1.41 23.86 -5.60
N VAL A 9 1.05 22.63 -5.94
CA VAL A 9 1.92 21.46 -5.69
C VAL A 9 3.25 21.60 -6.47
N ALA A 10 3.23 22.28 -7.63
CA ALA A 10 4.43 22.58 -8.40
C ALA A 10 5.42 23.51 -7.69
N ASP A 11 4.98 24.27 -6.69
CA ASP A 11 5.84 25.16 -5.91
C ASP A 11 6.50 24.45 -4.71
N LEU A 12 6.10 23.20 -4.46
CA LEU A 12 6.66 22.39 -3.37
C LEU A 12 7.87 21.59 -3.86
N ASP A 13 8.83 21.38 -2.96
CA ASP A 13 9.87 20.39 -3.21
C ASP A 13 9.24 18.99 -3.34
N CYS A 14 9.74 18.27 -4.32
CA CYS A 14 9.36 16.88 -4.58
C CYS A 14 10.55 15.98 -4.24
N ILE A 15 10.37 15.07 -3.29
CA ILE A 15 11.42 14.17 -2.83
C ILE A 15 11.08 12.75 -3.28
N TYR A 16 11.94 12.16 -4.11
CA TYR A 16 11.86 10.74 -4.47
C TYR A 16 12.65 9.95 -3.42
N LEU A 17 11.93 9.11 -2.67
CA LEU A 17 12.48 8.30 -1.59
C LEU A 17 12.65 6.86 -2.06
N SER A 18 13.88 6.38 -2.15
CA SER A 18 14.21 5.04 -2.60
C SER A 18 15.18 4.33 -1.65
N TYR A 19 15.15 3.00 -1.66
CA TYR A 19 16.04 2.19 -0.83
C TYR A 19 16.63 1.02 -1.64
N ASP A 20 15.93 -0.10 -1.74
CA ASP A 20 16.36 -1.33 -2.40
C ASP A 20 15.46 -1.75 -3.56
N GLU A 21 14.53 -0.89 -3.99
CA GLU A 21 13.63 -1.21 -5.08
C GLU A 21 14.42 -1.47 -6.37
N PRO A 22 14.19 -2.61 -7.05
CA PRO A 22 14.94 -2.99 -8.26
C PRO A 22 14.86 -1.95 -9.38
N GLN A 23 13.72 -1.26 -9.48
CA GLN A 23 13.42 -0.26 -10.51
C GLN A 23 13.79 1.17 -10.13
N LYS A 24 14.38 1.42 -8.95
CA LYS A 24 14.55 2.77 -8.41
C LYS A 24 15.30 3.73 -9.32
N GLU A 25 16.29 3.27 -10.08
CA GLU A 25 17.05 4.13 -11.00
C GLU A 25 16.21 4.52 -12.23
N GLU A 26 15.49 3.56 -12.81
CA GLU A 26 14.59 3.82 -13.93
C GLU A 26 13.50 4.82 -13.52
N PHE A 27 12.88 4.59 -12.36
CA PHE A 27 11.80 5.43 -11.87
C PHE A 27 12.31 6.82 -11.49
N TRP A 28 13.48 6.92 -10.88
CA TRP A 28 14.10 8.21 -10.61
C TRP A 28 14.29 9.03 -11.90
N LEU A 29 14.79 8.43 -12.96
CA LEU A 29 14.97 9.13 -14.23
C LEU A 29 13.66 9.63 -14.81
N LYS A 30 12.58 8.84 -14.73
CA LYS A 30 11.24 9.23 -15.17
C LYS A 30 10.68 10.36 -14.32
N VAL A 31 10.77 10.24 -12.98
CA VAL A 31 10.32 11.29 -12.05
C VAL A 31 11.12 12.58 -12.30
N LYS A 32 12.43 12.49 -12.44
CA LYS A 32 13.29 13.66 -12.70
C LYS A 32 13.01 14.33 -14.04
N HIS A 33 12.61 13.56 -15.06
CA HIS A 33 12.17 14.12 -16.34
C HIS A 33 10.84 14.86 -16.21
N MET A 34 9.87 14.29 -15.49
CA MET A 34 8.56 14.86 -15.23
C MET A 34 8.61 16.06 -14.29
N VAL A 35 9.49 16.00 -13.27
CA VAL A 35 9.66 16.98 -12.20
C VAL A 35 11.13 17.38 -12.12
N PRO A 36 11.60 18.32 -12.97
CA PRO A 36 13.02 18.69 -13.04
C PRO A 36 13.62 19.21 -11.72
N TRP A 37 12.80 19.75 -10.82
CA TRP A 37 13.23 20.22 -9.50
C TRP A 37 13.21 19.10 -8.43
N ALA A 38 12.76 17.89 -8.75
CA ALA A 38 12.75 16.77 -7.79
C ALA A 38 14.16 16.52 -7.23
N LYS A 39 14.22 16.22 -5.95
CA LYS A 39 15.41 15.78 -5.22
C LYS A 39 15.28 14.30 -4.89
N ARG A 40 16.38 13.65 -4.57
CA ARG A 40 16.36 12.23 -4.22
C ARG A 40 17.00 12.00 -2.85
N VAL A 41 16.34 11.18 -2.05
CA VAL A 41 16.91 10.54 -0.87
C VAL A 41 16.95 9.04 -1.14
N ASP A 42 18.14 8.44 -1.05
CA ASP A 42 18.36 7.04 -1.43
C ASP A 42 19.19 6.30 -0.39
N ASN A 43 18.92 5.00 -0.20
CA ASN A 43 19.66 4.10 0.67
C ASN A 43 19.68 4.49 2.17
N VAL A 44 18.71 5.22 2.65
CA VAL A 44 18.58 5.51 4.08
C VAL A 44 17.81 4.35 4.73
N LYS A 45 18.47 3.57 5.58
CA LYS A 45 17.86 2.43 6.28
C LYS A 45 16.95 2.92 7.40
N GLY A 46 15.73 2.39 7.44
CA GLY A 46 14.72 2.70 8.45
C GLY A 46 13.71 3.75 8.01
N SER A 47 12.44 3.51 8.27
CA SER A 47 11.35 4.37 7.84
C SER A 47 11.44 5.77 8.47
N ASP A 48 11.69 5.86 9.77
CA ASP A 48 11.82 7.14 10.47
C ASP A 48 13.01 7.95 9.94
N ALA A 49 14.17 7.32 9.81
CA ALA A 49 15.38 7.98 9.31
C ALA A 49 15.20 8.46 7.86
N ALA A 50 14.56 7.64 7.00
CA ALA A 50 14.32 7.97 5.60
C ALA A 50 13.39 9.18 5.44
N HIS A 51 12.29 9.24 6.21
CA HIS A 51 11.36 10.38 6.17
C HIS A 51 11.98 11.67 6.74
N LYS A 52 12.80 11.56 7.80
CA LYS A 52 13.53 12.71 8.35
C LYS A 52 14.55 13.24 7.34
N ALA A 53 15.29 12.36 6.66
CA ALA A 53 16.21 12.75 5.60
C ALA A 53 15.47 13.42 4.42
N ALA A 54 14.25 12.97 4.09
CA ALA A 54 13.42 13.63 3.09
C ALA A 54 13.02 15.06 3.51
N GLY A 55 12.62 15.25 4.77
CA GLY A 55 12.35 16.59 5.32
C GLY A 55 13.58 17.50 5.33
N GLU A 56 14.77 16.96 5.66
CA GLU A 56 16.04 17.71 5.62
C GLU A 56 16.46 18.10 4.19
N ALA A 57 16.16 17.24 3.20
CA ALA A 57 16.44 17.52 1.80
C ALA A 57 15.50 18.57 1.18
N SER A 58 14.35 18.82 1.79
CA SER A 58 13.41 19.83 1.32
C SER A 58 13.80 21.24 1.73
N ASP A 59 13.71 22.21 0.81
CA ASP A 59 13.83 23.64 1.10
C ASP A 59 12.46 24.26 1.45
N THR A 60 11.34 23.60 1.06
CA THR A 60 9.98 24.03 1.40
C THR A 60 9.51 23.39 2.70
N GLU A 61 8.73 24.10 3.52
CA GLU A 61 8.22 23.59 4.80
C GLU A 61 7.31 22.39 4.59
N ARG A 62 6.42 22.45 3.60
CA ARG A 62 5.66 21.30 3.11
C ARG A 62 6.33 20.77 1.84
N PHE A 63 6.38 19.45 1.67
CA PHE A 63 6.97 18.82 0.50
C PHE A 63 6.12 17.61 0.05
N ILE A 64 6.37 17.17 -1.18
CA ILE A 64 5.79 15.95 -1.76
C ILE A 64 6.81 14.82 -1.63
N LEU A 65 6.34 13.66 -1.20
CA LEU A 65 7.14 12.44 -1.14
C LEU A 65 6.60 11.41 -2.13
N ILE A 66 7.48 10.84 -2.93
CA ILE A 66 7.21 9.77 -3.89
C ILE A 66 8.06 8.57 -3.50
N ASP A 67 7.42 7.45 -3.12
CA ASP A 67 8.11 6.21 -2.80
C ASP A 67 8.72 5.56 -4.05
N GLY A 68 9.83 4.86 -3.91
CA GLY A 68 10.66 4.31 -4.98
C GLY A 68 9.99 3.32 -5.92
N GLU A 69 8.88 2.73 -5.52
CA GLU A 69 8.06 1.84 -6.35
C GLU A 69 6.85 2.51 -7.00
N ASN A 70 6.70 3.84 -6.83
CA ASN A 70 5.52 4.57 -7.27
C ASN A 70 5.80 5.51 -8.43
N MET A 71 4.92 5.52 -9.42
CA MET A 71 5.00 6.39 -10.59
C MET A 71 3.85 7.37 -10.58
N PRO A 72 4.12 8.69 -10.41
CA PRO A 72 3.09 9.73 -10.44
C PRO A 72 2.56 9.97 -11.86
N GLU A 73 1.36 10.54 -11.92
CA GLU A 73 0.80 11.16 -13.12
C GLU A 73 1.19 12.65 -13.17
N GLU A 74 1.50 13.18 -14.35
CA GLU A 74 1.86 14.60 -14.51
C GLU A 74 0.77 15.56 -14.00
N SER A 75 -0.49 15.15 -14.10
CA SER A 75 -1.64 15.92 -13.64
C SER A 75 -1.61 16.25 -12.16
N PHE A 76 -0.90 15.44 -11.35
CA PHE A 76 -0.72 15.70 -9.92
C PHE A 76 -0.02 17.03 -9.65
N PHE A 77 0.94 17.41 -10.47
CA PHE A 77 1.72 18.64 -10.27
C PHE A 77 0.98 19.91 -10.70
N ASN A 78 -0.26 19.76 -11.17
CA ASN A 78 -1.14 20.87 -11.52
C ASN A 78 -2.25 21.11 -10.49
N ILE A 79 -2.28 20.37 -9.37
CA ILE A 79 -3.28 20.59 -8.33
C ILE A 79 -2.83 21.63 -7.31
N GLN A 80 -3.80 22.15 -6.55
CA GLN A 80 -3.58 23.08 -5.47
C GLN A 80 -4.02 22.45 -4.13
N LEU A 81 -3.30 22.77 -3.07
CA LEU A 81 -3.69 22.48 -1.70
C LEU A 81 -4.36 23.75 -1.14
N ASP A 82 -5.63 23.64 -0.79
CA ASP A 82 -6.39 24.77 -0.24
C ASP A 82 -6.50 24.64 1.29
N PHE A 83 -5.85 25.56 1.99
CA PHE A 83 -5.84 25.68 3.44
C PHE A 83 -6.71 26.86 3.93
N THR A 84 -7.54 27.44 3.06
CA THR A 84 -8.46 28.51 3.44
C THR A 84 -9.34 28.03 4.60
N ASP A 85 -9.43 28.83 5.64
CA ASP A 85 -10.20 28.53 6.86
C ASP A 85 -9.79 27.24 7.60
N LYS A 86 -8.59 26.71 7.33
CA LYS A 86 -8.06 25.55 8.04
C LYS A 86 -7.19 25.99 9.23
N ASP A 87 -7.34 25.27 10.33
CA ASP A 87 -6.52 25.47 11.52
C ASP A 87 -5.07 24.99 11.31
N GLU A 88 -4.18 25.34 12.21
CA GLU A 88 -2.77 24.97 12.16
C GLU A 88 -2.58 23.44 12.20
N LYS A 89 -3.40 22.74 12.96
CA LYS A 89 -3.34 21.29 13.03
C LYS A 89 -3.58 20.65 11.66
N PHE A 90 -4.56 21.14 10.90
CA PHE A 90 -4.81 20.66 9.54
C PHE A 90 -3.68 21.05 8.59
N ARG A 91 -3.10 22.26 8.75
CA ARG A 91 -1.95 22.71 7.96
C ARG A 91 -0.71 21.84 8.18
N GLN A 92 -0.55 21.22 9.34
CA GLN A 92 0.52 20.29 9.67
C GLN A 92 0.20 18.85 9.30
N ALA A 93 -1.02 18.54 8.86
CA ALA A 93 -1.43 17.16 8.53
C ALA A 93 -0.60 16.53 7.41
N GLN A 94 -0.41 15.24 7.53
CA GLN A 94 0.02 14.40 6.41
C GLN A 94 -1.15 14.19 5.45
N PHE A 95 -0.96 14.47 4.16
CA PHE A 95 -1.90 14.10 3.10
C PHE A 95 -1.38 12.88 2.35
N ARG A 96 -2.29 11.95 2.03
CA ARG A 96 -1.95 10.76 1.30
C ARG A 96 -2.97 10.48 0.21
N TRP A 97 -2.49 10.46 -1.04
CA TRP A 97 -3.31 10.13 -2.19
C TRP A 97 -3.37 8.63 -2.42
N LYS A 98 -4.44 8.20 -3.06
CA LYS A 98 -4.59 6.82 -3.50
C LYS A 98 -3.64 6.54 -4.66
N ALA A 99 -3.18 5.30 -4.75
CA ALA A 99 -2.49 4.78 -5.92
C ALA A 99 -3.25 3.58 -6.50
N ILE A 100 -3.07 3.33 -7.79
CA ILE A 100 -3.47 2.09 -8.42
C ILE A 100 -2.37 1.07 -8.17
N ASN A 101 -2.72 -0.10 -7.64
CA ASN A 101 -1.78 -1.20 -7.57
C ASN A 101 -1.69 -1.90 -8.94
N ASN A 102 -0.50 -1.94 -9.52
CA ASN A 102 -0.27 -2.57 -10.83
C ASN A 102 -0.62 -4.06 -10.86
N ILE A 103 -0.44 -4.76 -9.74
CA ILE A 103 -0.71 -6.20 -9.66
C ILE A 103 -2.19 -6.48 -9.88
N ASN A 104 -3.07 -5.82 -9.13
CA ASN A 104 -4.48 -6.20 -9.03
C ASN A 104 -5.49 -5.08 -9.32
N GLY A 105 -5.02 -3.86 -9.57
CA GLY A 105 -5.87 -2.72 -9.90
C GLY A 105 -6.58 -2.08 -8.70
N LEU A 106 -6.30 -2.54 -7.47
CA LEU A 106 -6.83 -1.92 -6.26
C LEU A 106 -6.42 -0.45 -6.16
N ARG A 107 -7.35 0.37 -5.68
CA ARG A 107 -7.17 1.81 -5.47
C ARG A 107 -7.33 2.15 -4.00
N TYR A 108 -6.23 2.28 -3.29
CA TYR A 108 -6.22 2.69 -1.88
C TYR A 108 -4.91 3.39 -1.53
N GLY A 109 -4.85 3.98 -0.34
CA GLY A 109 -3.62 4.58 0.14
C GLY A 109 -2.62 3.50 0.55
N ASN A 110 -1.67 3.20 -0.31
CA ASN A 110 -0.61 2.23 -0.06
C ASN A 110 0.78 2.86 0.11
N GLY A 111 0.80 4.13 0.41
CA GLY A 111 2.03 4.81 0.74
C GLY A 111 2.78 5.46 -0.41
N GLY A 112 2.28 5.35 -1.64
CA GLY A 112 3.05 5.73 -2.81
C GLY A 112 3.29 7.23 -2.99
N MET A 113 2.30 8.07 -2.73
CA MET A 113 2.44 9.53 -2.80
C MET A 113 1.85 10.18 -1.58
N SER A 114 2.58 11.12 -1.01
CA SER A 114 2.15 11.83 0.19
C SER A 114 2.71 13.26 0.23
N SER A 115 2.07 14.10 1.03
CA SER A 115 2.58 15.43 1.36
C SER A 115 2.81 15.52 2.87
N TRP A 116 3.96 16.01 3.25
CA TRP A 116 4.42 16.10 4.63
C TRP A 116 4.90 17.50 4.95
N THR A 117 4.91 17.88 6.22
CA THR A 117 5.67 19.04 6.69
C THR A 117 6.97 18.58 7.34
N LYS A 118 7.99 19.47 7.33
CA LYS A 118 9.26 19.20 8.02
C LYS A 118 9.03 18.94 9.51
N GLU A 119 8.17 19.74 10.13
CA GLU A 119 7.80 19.56 11.53
C GLU A 119 7.18 18.19 11.80
N TYR A 120 6.27 17.73 10.92
CA TYR A 120 5.64 16.42 11.07
C TYR A 120 6.69 15.30 11.05
N VAL A 121 7.54 15.26 10.00
CA VAL A 121 8.52 14.16 9.86
C VAL A 121 9.62 14.21 10.90
N ALA A 122 9.97 15.40 11.42
CA ALA A 122 10.94 15.52 12.51
C ALA A 122 10.43 14.89 13.81
N ASN A 123 9.12 14.96 14.06
CA ASN A 123 8.47 14.47 15.28
C ASN A 123 7.80 13.09 15.12
N MET A 124 7.69 12.59 13.89
CA MET A 124 7.01 11.31 13.65
C MET A 124 7.76 10.14 14.27
N LYS A 125 6.99 9.15 14.67
CA LYS A 125 7.47 7.85 15.13
C LYS A 125 6.66 6.78 14.40
N THR A 126 7.36 5.92 13.68
CA THR A 126 6.75 4.76 13.02
C THR A 126 6.76 3.55 13.94
N HIS A 127 6.37 2.39 13.39
CA HIS A 127 6.48 1.10 14.04
C HIS A 127 7.87 0.81 14.66
N GLU A 128 8.94 1.41 14.16
CA GLU A 128 10.31 1.25 14.68
C GLU A 128 10.46 1.71 16.14
N HIS A 129 9.52 2.52 16.63
CA HIS A 129 9.50 3.04 17.99
C HIS A 129 8.33 2.53 18.82
N GLN A 130 7.60 1.53 18.32
CA GLN A 130 6.51 0.95 19.10
C GLN A 130 7.04 0.17 20.30
N LYS A 131 6.32 0.31 21.43
CA LYS A 131 6.54 -0.53 22.60
C LYS A 131 5.80 -1.85 22.41
N ASP A 132 6.37 -2.93 22.91
CA ASP A 132 5.72 -4.24 22.99
C ASP A 132 4.31 -4.10 23.58
N GLY A 133 3.30 -4.61 22.87
CA GLY A 133 1.91 -4.65 23.33
C GLY A 133 0.95 -3.60 22.74
N ASP A 134 1.42 -2.67 21.92
CA ASP A 134 0.53 -1.73 21.20
C ASP A 134 0.02 -2.35 19.89
N VAL A 135 -1.01 -3.17 20.00
CA VAL A 135 -1.58 -3.97 18.89
C VAL A 135 -2.24 -3.10 17.82
N SER A 136 -2.72 -1.91 18.19
CA SER A 136 -3.49 -1.05 17.26
C SER A 136 -2.68 -0.49 16.09
N ARG A 137 -1.35 -0.48 16.19
CA ARG A 137 -0.42 0.09 15.21
C ARG A 137 0.39 -0.95 14.44
N ILE A 138 0.20 -2.22 14.73
CA ILE A 138 1.00 -3.32 14.15
C ILE A 138 0.98 -3.33 12.62
N ALA A 139 -0.09 -2.87 12.01
CA ALA A 139 -0.26 -2.93 10.57
C ALA A 139 -0.15 -1.58 9.85
N ASP A 140 -0.06 -0.46 10.55
CA ASP A 140 -0.05 0.86 9.92
C ASP A 140 1.22 1.65 10.28
N PHE A 141 2.13 1.76 9.33
CA PHE A 141 3.49 2.28 9.52
C PHE A 141 3.58 3.80 9.67
N CYS A 142 2.49 4.52 9.45
CA CYS A 142 2.56 5.96 9.19
C CYS A 142 1.74 6.81 10.15
N MET A 143 1.24 6.24 11.20
CA MET A 143 0.55 6.99 12.24
C MET A 143 1.61 7.56 13.19
N GLY A 144 2.04 8.79 12.94
CA GLY A 144 2.74 9.58 13.94
C GLY A 144 1.90 9.68 15.21
N GLY A 145 2.52 10.05 16.35
CA GLY A 145 1.90 10.07 17.68
C GLY A 145 0.49 10.67 17.74
N ASP A 146 -0.13 10.61 18.91
CA ASP A 146 -1.56 10.90 19.14
C ASP A 146 -2.06 12.26 18.63
N ASP A 147 -1.17 13.22 18.37
CA ASP A 147 -1.48 14.57 17.90
C ASP A 147 -1.33 14.76 16.37
N ASN A 148 -0.84 13.77 15.63
CA ASN A 148 -0.59 13.92 14.22
C ASN A 148 -1.81 13.57 13.36
N LEU A 149 -2.25 14.52 12.56
CA LEU A 149 -3.38 14.36 11.67
C LEU A 149 -2.96 13.66 10.37
N TYR A 150 -3.61 12.55 10.07
CA TYR A 150 -3.55 11.85 8.80
C TYR A 150 -4.81 12.17 7.99
N TRP A 151 -4.63 12.58 6.73
CA TRP A 151 -5.74 12.87 5.84
C TRP A 151 -5.64 12.04 4.56
N ALA A 152 -6.57 11.11 4.40
CA ALA A 152 -6.70 10.32 3.19
C ALA A 152 -7.39 11.14 2.09
N MET A 153 -6.66 11.42 1.00
CA MET A 153 -7.20 12.10 -0.16
C MET A 153 -7.98 11.13 -1.06
N TRP A 154 -9.02 11.63 -1.73
CA TRP A 154 -9.88 10.80 -2.57
C TRP A 154 -9.29 10.47 -3.92
N ASP A 155 -8.52 11.40 -4.48
CA ASP A 155 -8.01 11.30 -5.84
C ASP A 155 -6.86 10.29 -5.93
N CYS A 156 -6.67 9.76 -7.14
CA CYS A 156 -5.66 8.79 -7.47
C CYS A 156 -4.78 9.35 -8.58
N PHE A 157 -3.54 9.65 -8.27
CA PHE A 157 -2.58 10.29 -9.17
C PHE A 157 -1.32 9.46 -9.43
N SER A 158 -1.33 8.19 -9.08
CA SER A 158 -0.14 7.36 -9.27
C SER A 158 -0.47 5.89 -9.43
N THR A 159 0.51 5.15 -9.93
CA THR A 159 0.50 3.68 -9.97
C THR A 159 1.71 3.16 -9.21
N THR A 160 1.49 2.22 -8.29
CA THR A 160 2.57 1.52 -7.58
C THR A 160 2.89 0.19 -8.26
N TYR A 161 4.17 -0.14 -8.30
CA TYR A 161 4.73 -1.33 -8.99
C TYR A 161 5.52 -2.22 -8.03
N PRO A 162 4.87 -2.90 -7.09
CA PRO A 162 5.56 -3.75 -6.12
C PRO A 162 5.80 -5.18 -6.67
N ASN A 163 6.15 -5.32 -7.95
CA ASN A 163 6.22 -6.62 -8.62
C ASN A 163 7.39 -6.82 -9.59
N HIS A 164 8.48 -6.04 -9.46
CA HIS A 164 9.64 -6.17 -10.35
C HIS A 164 10.49 -7.41 -10.06
N THR A 165 10.38 -7.99 -8.88
CA THR A 165 11.00 -9.29 -8.54
C THR A 165 9.99 -10.22 -7.86
N PRO A 166 10.22 -11.54 -7.89
CA PRO A 166 9.42 -12.51 -7.14
C PRO A 166 9.31 -12.15 -5.65
N PHE A 167 10.42 -11.79 -5.01
CA PHE A 167 10.44 -11.39 -3.60
C PHE A 167 9.57 -10.15 -3.32
N GLN A 168 9.71 -9.12 -4.14
CA GLN A 168 8.96 -7.88 -3.98
C GLN A 168 7.45 -8.13 -4.10
N ALA A 169 7.03 -8.89 -5.11
CA ALA A 169 5.63 -9.24 -5.33
C ALA A 169 5.06 -10.11 -4.19
N TRP A 170 5.80 -11.14 -3.80
CA TRP A 170 5.44 -12.01 -2.68
C TRP A 170 5.30 -11.23 -1.38
N ARG A 171 6.27 -10.38 -1.05
CA ARG A 171 6.26 -9.53 0.14
C ARG A 171 5.06 -8.59 0.18
N ALA A 172 4.75 -7.95 -0.96
CA ALA A 172 3.59 -7.06 -1.07
C ALA A 172 2.29 -7.81 -0.78
N GLY A 173 2.10 -8.97 -1.41
CA GLY A 173 0.94 -9.82 -1.16
C GLY A 173 0.88 -10.32 0.29
N PHE A 174 1.99 -10.85 0.80
CA PHE A 174 2.07 -11.39 2.16
C PHE A 174 1.69 -10.35 3.22
N ARG A 175 2.26 -9.14 3.11
CA ARG A 175 1.95 -8.04 4.01
C ARG A 175 0.47 -7.68 4.01
N GLU A 176 -0.13 -7.57 2.83
CA GLU A 176 -1.55 -7.25 2.72
C GLU A 176 -2.44 -8.41 3.18
N GLY A 177 -2.05 -9.66 2.93
CA GLY A 177 -2.72 -10.84 3.47
C GLY A 177 -2.77 -10.84 4.99
N VAL A 178 -1.64 -10.57 5.65
CA VAL A 178 -1.60 -10.42 7.12
C VAL A 178 -2.49 -9.27 7.57
N LYS A 179 -2.26 -8.09 7.03
CA LYS A 179 -2.86 -6.83 7.46
C LYS A 179 -4.39 -6.83 7.35
N MET A 180 -4.91 -7.32 6.23
CA MET A 180 -6.35 -7.34 5.96
C MET A 180 -7.07 -8.48 6.66
N SER A 181 -6.35 -9.45 7.23
CA SER A 181 -6.92 -10.51 8.05
C SER A 181 -7.15 -10.10 9.51
N LEU A 182 -6.72 -8.90 9.91
CA LEU A 182 -6.83 -8.41 11.28
C LEU A 182 -8.04 -7.49 11.47
N ASP A 183 -8.65 -7.57 12.66
CA ASP A 183 -9.60 -6.57 13.13
C ASP A 183 -8.84 -5.51 13.94
N ARG A 184 -8.65 -4.31 13.35
CA ARG A 184 -7.93 -3.18 14.00
C ARG A 184 -6.57 -3.57 14.57
N GLY A 185 -5.86 -4.44 13.86
CA GLY A 185 -4.54 -4.93 14.27
C GLY A 185 -4.57 -6.17 15.18
N ALA A 186 -5.73 -6.61 15.64
CA ALA A 186 -5.89 -7.81 16.45
C ALA A 186 -6.28 -9.03 15.59
N ARG A 187 -5.74 -10.20 15.90
CA ARG A 187 -6.14 -11.46 15.28
C ARG A 187 -7.52 -11.88 15.80
N PRO A 188 -8.55 -11.99 14.93
CA PRO A 188 -9.82 -12.57 15.32
C PRO A 188 -9.70 -14.10 15.45
N THR A 189 -10.66 -14.75 16.10
CA THR A 189 -10.80 -16.20 15.99
C THR A 189 -11.33 -16.56 14.59
N VAL A 190 -11.16 -17.81 14.18
CA VAL A 190 -11.66 -18.30 12.88
C VAL A 190 -13.18 -18.08 12.76
N ASP A 191 -13.93 -18.37 13.81
CA ASP A 191 -15.40 -18.20 13.83
C ASP A 191 -15.83 -16.73 13.74
N GLN A 192 -15.00 -15.80 14.26
CA GLN A 192 -15.30 -14.37 14.26
C GLN A 192 -14.77 -13.64 13.03
N PHE A 193 -13.93 -14.29 12.22
CA PHE A 193 -13.20 -13.65 11.14
C PHE A 193 -14.09 -12.78 10.23
N LYS A 194 -15.15 -13.35 9.69
CA LYS A 194 -16.06 -12.61 8.79
C LYS A 194 -16.96 -11.60 9.48
N GLU A 195 -17.16 -11.74 10.79
CA GLU A 195 -18.02 -10.85 11.56
C GLU A 195 -17.28 -9.59 12.02
N THR A 196 -15.99 -9.72 12.34
CA THR A 196 -15.21 -8.64 12.96
C THR A 196 -14.30 -7.92 11.98
N VAL A 197 -13.73 -8.62 10.99
CA VAL A 197 -12.93 -7.98 9.94
C VAL A 197 -13.85 -7.12 9.06
N SER A 198 -13.45 -5.88 8.83
CA SER A 198 -14.26 -4.95 8.04
C SER A 198 -14.55 -5.50 6.63
N SER A 199 -15.75 -5.25 6.11
CA SER A 199 -16.14 -5.66 4.75
C SER A 199 -15.15 -5.17 3.70
N ARG A 200 -14.65 -3.95 3.84
CA ARG A 200 -13.63 -3.40 2.95
C ARG A 200 -12.34 -4.22 2.96
N ASN A 201 -11.88 -4.66 4.12
CA ASN A 201 -10.68 -5.49 4.20
C ASN A 201 -10.93 -6.87 3.59
N LEU A 202 -12.11 -7.46 3.81
CA LEU A 202 -12.48 -8.74 3.20
C LEU A 202 -12.56 -8.65 1.67
N ASP A 203 -13.13 -7.58 1.13
CA ASP A 203 -13.19 -7.33 -0.31
C ASP A 203 -11.79 -7.17 -0.90
N ASN A 204 -10.94 -6.32 -0.32
CA ASN A 204 -9.56 -6.15 -0.75
C ASN A 204 -8.74 -7.44 -0.64
N LEU A 205 -8.92 -8.18 0.45
CA LEU A 205 -8.26 -9.47 0.66
C LEU A 205 -8.64 -10.47 -0.43
N THR A 206 -9.94 -10.53 -0.78
CA THR A 206 -10.42 -11.38 -1.87
C THR A 206 -9.76 -11.02 -3.20
N ILE A 207 -9.56 -9.72 -3.48
CA ILE A 207 -8.86 -9.27 -4.68
C ILE A 207 -7.39 -9.69 -4.65
N TRP A 208 -6.69 -9.49 -3.55
CA TRP A 208 -5.30 -9.91 -3.39
C TRP A 208 -5.11 -11.43 -3.54
N HIS A 209 -6.09 -12.22 -3.10
CA HIS A 209 -6.06 -13.68 -3.22
C HIS A 209 -6.30 -14.19 -4.65
N ASN A 210 -6.88 -13.38 -5.54
CA ASN A 210 -7.41 -13.88 -6.80
C ASN A 210 -6.93 -13.13 -8.05
N ILE A 211 -6.45 -11.90 -7.93
CA ILE A 211 -6.19 -11.03 -9.08
C ILE A 211 -4.72 -10.62 -9.13
N GLY A 212 -4.08 -10.82 -10.29
CA GLY A 212 -2.69 -10.46 -10.50
C GLY A 212 -1.94 -11.34 -11.50
N ALA A 213 -2.51 -12.47 -11.92
CA ALA A 213 -1.85 -13.44 -12.79
C ALA A 213 -1.44 -12.89 -14.17
N ASP A 214 -1.91 -11.72 -14.58
CA ASP A 214 -1.65 -11.08 -15.87
C ASP A 214 -0.41 -10.16 -15.90
N VAL A 215 0.24 -9.97 -14.76
CA VAL A 215 1.48 -9.18 -14.68
C VAL A 215 2.67 -10.04 -14.28
N GLU A 216 3.85 -9.55 -14.59
CA GLU A 216 5.10 -10.19 -14.17
C GLU A 216 5.11 -10.37 -12.65
N ASN A 217 5.52 -11.53 -12.17
CA ASN A 217 5.55 -11.93 -10.77
C ASN A 217 4.18 -11.87 -10.03
N GLY A 218 3.06 -11.68 -10.74
CA GLY A 218 1.75 -11.55 -10.11
C GLY A 218 1.29 -12.78 -9.33
N MET A 219 1.67 -13.98 -9.78
CA MET A 219 1.39 -15.22 -9.02
C MET A 219 2.12 -15.27 -7.68
N TRP A 220 3.31 -14.70 -7.59
CA TRP A 220 4.01 -14.54 -6.31
C TRP A 220 3.25 -13.65 -5.34
N ALA A 221 2.60 -12.59 -5.84
CA ALA A 221 1.77 -11.73 -5.00
C ALA A 221 0.51 -12.46 -4.49
N ILE A 222 -0.16 -13.23 -5.34
CA ILE A 222 -1.31 -14.06 -4.95
C ILE A 222 -0.88 -15.10 -3.91
N TYR A 223 0.23 -15.80 -4.15
CA TYR A 223 0.77 -16.75 -3.20
C TYR A 223 1.10 -16.09 -1.86
N GLY A 224 1.81 -14.96 -1.90
CA GLY A 224 2.13 -14.20 -0.69
C GLY A 224 0.89 -13.80 0.10
N ALA A 225 -0.15 -13.28 -0.57
CA ALA A 225 -1.39 -12.86 0.08
C ALA A 225 -2.11 -14.03 0.76
N ARG A 226 -2.23 -15.16 0.08
CA ARG A 226 -2.83 -16.37 0.66
C ARG A 226 -2.01 -16.90 1.84
N LEU A 227 -0.70 -16.95 1.70
CA LEU A 227 0.20 -17.37 2.78
C LEU A 227 0.11 -16.45 3.99
N GLY A 228 0.09 -15.13 3.80
CA GLY A 228 -0.06 -14.16 4.88
C GLY A 228 -1.37 -14.35 5.65
N THR A 229 -2.48 -14.54 4.95
CA THR A 229 -3.77 -14.87 5.59
C THR A 229 -3.72 -16.20 6.32
N TYR A 230 -3.17 -17.24 5.68
CA TYR A 230 -3.04 -18.57 6.28
C TYR A 230 -2.22 -18.53 7.57
N MET A 231 -1.04 -17.94 7.53
CA MET A 231 -0.17 -17.85 8.69
C MET A 231 -0.81 -17.04 9.82
N THR A 232 -1.50 -15.94 9.48
CA THR A 232 -2.17 -15.10 10.46
C THR A 232 -3.34 -15.83 11.13
N MET A 233 -4.17 -16.51 10.37
CA MET A 233 -5.45 -17.02 10.88
C MET A 233 -5.41 -18.47 11.34
N LEU A 234 -4.53 -19.30 10.76
CA LEU A 234 -4.58 -20.75 10.90
C LEU A 234 -3.31 -21.36 11.50
N THR A 235 -2.37 -20.53 11.94
CA THR A 235 -1.13 -20.97 12.62
C THR A 235 -0.85 -20.15 13.86
N GLU A 236 0.14 -20.59 14.64
CA GLU A 236 0.61 -19.86 15.82
C GLU A 236 1.64 -18.75 15.47
N TRP A 237 1.83 -18.46 14.17
CA TRP A 237 2.79 -17.43 13.77
C TRP A 237 2.36 -16.06 14.31
N ASP A 238 3.34 -15.34 14.89
CA ASP A 238 3.09 -14.00 15.40
C ASP A 238 3.03 -12.98 14.26
N HIS A 239 1.84 -12.45 14.01
CA HIS A 239 1.59 -11.47 12.97
C HIS A 239 2.32 -10.13 13.18
N ALA A 240 2.80 -9.84 14.39
CA ALA A 240 3.63 -8.66 14.64
C ALA A 240 4.95 -8.69 13.85
N ASN A 241 5.41 -9.87 13.47
CA ASN A 241 6.62 -10.03 12.65
C ASN A 241 6.53 -9.36 11.27
N VAL A 242 5.31 -9.03 10.79
CA VAL A 242 5.12 -8.31 9.52
C VAL A 242 5.69 -6.89 9.53
N GLN A 243 5.99 -6.33 10.68
CA GLN A 243 6.53 -4.97 10.82
C GLN A 243 8.00 -4.86 10.40
N TRP A 244 8.76 -5.95 10.50
CA TRP A 244 10.20 -5.92 10.35
C TRP A 244 10.64 -6.49 9.00
N PHE A 245 11.36 -5.67 8.23
CA PHE A 245 11.80 -6.05 6.89
C PHE A 245 12.65 -7.32 6.88
N ASP A 246 13.53 -7.49 7.85
CA ASP A 246 14.43 -8.63 7.92
C ASP A 246 13.66 -9.97 8.11
N ASN A 247 12.47 -9.94 8.72
CA ASN A 247 11.61 -11.13 8.84
C ASN A 247 11.06 -11.62 7.50
N TYR A 248 10.82 -10.71 6.54
CA TYR A 248 10.43 -11.11 5.20
C TYR A 248 11.55 -11.83 4.46
N ILE A 249 12.81 -11.42 4.67
CA ILE A 249 13.96 -12.07 4.05
C ILE A 249 14.06 -13.51 4.55
N THR A 250 13.98 -13.71 5.86
CA THR A 250 14.04 -15.05 6.48
C THR A 250 12.91 -15.95 5.98
N LEU A 251 11.66 -15.44 5.96
CA LEU A 251 10.52 -16.18 5.43
C LEU A 251 10.68 -16.48 3.92
N TRP A 252 11.18 -15.53 3.15
CA TRP A 252 11.38 -15.71 1.73
C TRP A 252 12.36 -16.84 1.41
N GLU A 253 13.41 -17.03 2.17
CA GLU A 253 14.38 -18.13 2.00
C GLU A 253 13.69 -19.51 2.03
N GLU A 254 12.61 -19.64 2.82
CA GLU A 254 11.82 -20.88 2.90
C GLU A 254 10.87 -21.07 1.71
N HIS A 255 10.52 -20.00 1.00
CA HIS A 255 9.49 -19.99 -0.04
C HIS A 255 10.01 -19.72 -1.45
N ALA A 256 11.20 -19.13 -1.61
CA ALA A 256 11.77 -18.69 -2.89
C ALA A 256 11.92 -19.79 -3.95
N HIS A 257 12.07 -21.04 -3.52
CA HIS A 257 12.27 -22.19 -4.40
C HIS A 257 10.97 -22.93 -4.77
N ARG A 258 9.83 -22.47 -4.27
CA ARG A 258 8.52 -23.10 -4.48
C ARG A 258 7.88 -22.61 -5.78
N ASP A 259 6.97 -23.39 -6.33
CA ASP A 259 6.14 -22.95 -7.44
C ASP A 259 4.94 -22.15 -6.90
N PRO A 260 4.84 -20.83 -7.22
CA PRO A 260 3.84 -19.95 -6.61
C PRO A 260 2.40 -20.33 -6.98
N GLU A 261 2.16 -20.94 -8.15
CA GLU A 261 0.82 -21.34 -8.59
C GLU A 261 0.33 -22.56 -7.80
N THR A 262 1.21 -23.56 -7.65
CA THR A 262 0.92 -24.78 -6.88
C THR A 262 0.66 -24.43 -5.41
N GLU A 263 1.53 -23.63 -4.80
CA GLU A 263 1.39 -23.24 -3.40
C GLU A 263 0.16 -22.36 -3.16
N ALA A 264 -0.10 -21.40 -4.05
CA ALA A 264 -1.30 -20.58 -3.96
C ALA A 264 -2.57 -21.41 -4.05
N THR A 265 -2.60 -22.42 -4.93
CA THR A 265 -3.75 -23.32 -5.09
C THR A 265 -3.99 -24.10 -3.80
N ALA A 266 -2.96 -24.76 -3.28
CA ALA A 266 -3.07 -25.59 -2.07
C ALA A 266 -3.52 -24.77 -0.85
N ILE A 267 -2.94 -23.60 -0.64
CA ILE A 267 -3.35 -22.70 0.45
C ILE A 267 -4.77 -22.18 0.22
N GLY A 268 -5.11 -21.86 -1.04
CA GLY A 268 -6.45 -21.39 -1.39
C GLY A 268 -7.55 -22.36 -1.00
N GLU A 269 -7.36 -23.66 -1.23
CA GLU A 269 -8.29 -24.72 -0.81
C GLU A 269 -8.51 -24.71 0.72
N VAL A 270 -7.42 -24.54 1.48
CA VAL A 270 -7.51 -24.45 2.95
C VAL A 270 -8.25 -23.19 3.41
N LEU A 271 -7.97 -22.04 2.79
CA LEU A 271 -8.62 -20.77 3.16
C LEU A 271 -10.12 -20.79 2.80
N TYR A 272 -10.48 -21.43 1.67
CA TYR A 272 -11.87 -21.64 1.31
C TYR A 272 -12.59 -22.53 2.36
N ASP A 273 -12.00 -23.68 2.72
CA ASP A 273 -12.59 -24.60 3.69
C ASP A 273 -12.71 -24.02 5.10
N LYS A 274 -11.68 -23.30 5.57
CA LYS A 274 -11.61 -22.85 6.97
C LYS A 274 -12.16 -21.44 7.21
N LEU A 275 -12.04 -20.54 6.24
CA LEU A 275 -12.43 -19.14 6.38
C LEU A 275 -13.59 -18.77 5.44
N ASP A 276 -14.04 -19.70 4.58
CA ASP A 276 -15.06 -19.47 3.56
C ASP A 276 -14.75 -18.22 2.71
N LEU A 277 -13.45 -18.05 2.33
CA LEU A 277 -12.98 -16.99 1.46
C LEU A 277 -13.13 -17.42 0.01
N PRO A 278 -13.67 -16.54 -0.87
CA PRO A 278 -13.80 -16.88 -2.29
C PRO A 278 -12.44 -17.09 -2.94
N MET A 279 -12.26 -18.23 -3.59
CA MET A 279 -11.06 -18.55 -4.36
C MET A 279 -11.43 -18.89 -5.80
N CYS A 280 -10.66 -18.40 -6.77
CA CYS A 280 -10.84 -18.73 -8.16
C CYS A 280 -9.56 -19.32 -8.77
N ILE A 281 -9.73 -19.95 -9.94
CA ILE A 281 -8.61 -20.33 -10.78
C ILE A 281 -7.99 -19.03 -11.32
N HIS A 282 -6.67 -18.89 -11.18
CA HIS A 282 -5.99 -17.68 -11.59
C HIS A 282 -5.60 -17.78 -13.05
N THR A 283 -6.26 -17.00 -13.89
CA THR A 283 -5.83 -16.84 -15.27
C THR A 283 -5.49 -15.38 -15.57
N PRO A 284 -4.54 -15.14 -16.48
CA PRO A 284 -4.24 -13.78 -16.94
C PRO A 284 -5.47 -13.07 -17.50
N GLU A 285 -6.37 -13.80 -18.18
CA GLU A 285 -7.58 -13.26 -18.78
C GLU A 285 -8.58 -12.77 -17.72
N GLN A 286 -8.76 -13.53 -16.65
CA GLN A 286 -9.62 -13.13 -15.52
C GLN A 286 -9.07 -11.88 -14.83
N SER A 287 -7.77 -11.83 -14.58
CA SER A 287 -7.12 -10.67 -13.97
C SER A 287 -7.23 -9.42 -14.86
N LYS A 288 -7.02 -9.57 -16.18
CA LYS A 288 -7.21 -8.46 -17.14
C LYS A 288 -8.66 -7.98 -17.18
N PHE A 289 -9.60 -8.91 -17.19
CA PHE A 289 -11.03 -8.58 -17.19
C PHE A 289 -11.39 -7.81 -15.93
N PHE A 290 -11.02 -8.32 -14.75
CA PHE A 290 -11.27 -7.66 -13.48
C PHE A 290 -10.68 -6.23 -13.47
N LYS A 291 -9.40 -6.07 -13.79
CA LYS A 291 -8.73 -4.75 -13.80
C LYS A 291 -9.36 -3.78 -14.78
N ARG A 292 -9.86 -4.26 -15.94
CA ARG A 292 -10.58 -3.43 -16.91
C ARG A 292 -11.86 -2.87 -16.30
N HIS A 293 -12.64 -3.71 -15.66
CA HIS A 293 -13.93 -3.32 -15.06
C HIS A 293 -13.73 -2.56 -13.75
N TYR A 294 -12.81 -2.99 -12.92
CA TYR A 294 -12.46 -2.33 -11.67
C TYR A 294 -11.66 -1.04 -11.88
N GLY A 295 -10.73 -1.05 -12.83
CA GLY A 295 -9.81 0.07 -13.12
C GLY A 295 -10.29 1.05 -14.20
N ALA A 296 -11.34 0.70 -14.97
CA ALA A 296 -11.75 1.43 -16.16
C ALA A 296 -12.17 2.87 -15.90
N ASP A 297 -12.61 3.15 -14.70
CA ASP A 297 -12.98 4.51 -14.30
C ASP A 297 -12.24 4.90 -13.02
N LYS A 298 -11.18 5.67 -13.21
CA LYS A 298 -10.35 6.17 -12.09
C LYS A 298 -11.12 7.09 -11.14
N TYR A 299 -12.19 7.70 -11.61
CA TYR A 299 -12.84 8.84 -10.95
C TYR A 299 -14.36 8.65 -10.71
N ASN A 300 -15.03 7.82 -11.49
CA ASN A 300 -16.51 7.74 -11.52
C ASN A 300 -17.05 6.37 -11.10
N ARG A 301 -16.43 5.69 -10.15
CA ARG A 301 -17.11 4.55 -9.58
C ARG A 301 -18.33 5.06 -8.84
N GLY A 302 -19.46 4.82 -9.44
CA GLY A 302 -20.71 4.93 -8.72
C GLY A 302 -20.61 4.12 -7.42
N PRO A 303 -21.27 4.55 -6.34
CA PRO A 303 -21.15 3.94 -5.02
C PRO A 303 -21.69 2.50 -4.91
N LEU A 304 -22.00 1.83 -6.01
CA LEU A 304 -22.87 0.66 -6.03
C LEU A 304 -22.24 -0.64 -6.54
N VAL A 305 -21.03 -0.63 -7.09
CA VAL A 305 -20.36 -1.88 -7.49
C VAL A 305 -19.20 -2.13 -6.54
N THR A 306 -19.37 -3.03 -5.61
CA THR A 306 -18.28 -3.49 -4.73
C THR A 306 -17.34 -4.37 -5.53
N GLU A 307 -16.08 -4.43 -5.09
CA GLU A 307 -15.08 -5.32 -5.66
C GLU A 307 -15.58 -6.78 -5.67
N MET A 308 -16.31 -7.17 -4.64
CA MET A 308 -16.94 -8.50 -4.53
C MET A 308 -18.01 -8.76 -5.59
N GLU A 309 -18.80 -7.77 -5.94
CA GLU A 309 -19.79 -7.91 -7.02
C GLU A 309 -19.13 -8.18 -8.37
N VAL A 310 -18.02 -7.48 -8.65
CA VAL A 310 -17.23 -7.73 -9.87
C VAL A 310 -16.64 -9.14 -9.86
N ILE A 311 -16.07 -9.58 -8.74
CA ILE A 311 -15.53 -10.95 -8.62
C ILE A 311 -16.65 -11.98 -8.80
N ARG A 312 -17.81 -11.80 -8.19
CA ARG A 312 -18.96 -12.69 -8.37
C ARG A 312 -19.37 -12.79 -9.83
N GLN A 313 -19.44 -11.66 -10.54
CA GLN A 313 -19.75 -11.66 -11.97
C GLN A 313 -18.71 -12.42 -12.80
N ILE A 314 -17.40 -12.26 -12.49
CA ILE A 314 -16.33 -13.00 -13.16
C ILE A 314 -16.44 -14.51 -12.92
N GLN A 315 -16.82 -14.91 -11.71
CA GLN A 315 -16.94 -16.31 -11.30
C GLN A 315 -18.29 -16.95 -11.69
N GLY A 316 -19.24 -16.14 -12.18
CA GLY A 316 -20.57 -16.63 -12.55
C GLY A 316 -21.46 -16.94 -11.35
N TRP A 317 -21.27 -16.21 -10.25
CA TRP A 317 -22.07 -16.35 -9.02
C TRP A 317 -23.25 -15.39 -8.98
#